data_135a03b9e239feff07c004cefd5f1ccf
#
_entry.id   135a03b9e239feff07c004cefd5f1ccf
#
_cell.length_a   1.000
_cell.length_b   1.000
_cell.length_c   1.000
_cell.angle_alpha   90.00
_cell.angle_beta   90.00
_cell.angle_gamma   90.00
#
_symmetry.space_group_name_H-M   'P 1'
#
loop_
_entity.id
_entity.type
_entity.pdbx_description
1 polymer ?
#
loop_
_entity_poly.entity_id
_entity_poly.type
_entity_poly.pdbx_seq_one_letter_code
_entity_poly.pdbx_strand_id
1 'polypeptide(L)'
;ERKMRNILVARDYGKPLIVSRPSFQSCVHVIDGRKPFLPLIENGQISQSARYSRIDLIDTLAAPNQPPAEIFGTEPARTWCYYYQKMELALQTGDWQQAADLADEAEAKSFNPADLTEWMPALEAYANSGQDKKALQLGKRIKSNPTVRDLLCLELADITQWPAGYQPEKIIVPLCGAK
;
A
#
# COMPACT_ATOMS: atom_id res chain seq x y z
N GLU A 1 28.02 -3.85 18.00
CA GLU A 1 28.59 -4.99 17.27
C GLU A 1 28.65 -6.23 18.17
N ARG A 2 28.31 -7.37 17.65
CA ARG A 2 28.42 -8.65 18.37
C ARG A 2 29.10 -9.65 17.46
N LYS A 3 30.22 -10.20 17.93
CA LYS A 3 30.94 -11.26 17.22
C LYS A 3 30.32 -12.60 17.57
N MET A 4 29.83 -13.33 16.59
CA MET A 4 29.36 -14.71 16.75
C MET A 4 30.25 -15.61 15.89
N ARG A 5 31.12 -16.38 16.52
CA ARG A 5 32.15 -17.19 15.85
C ARG A 5 33.00 -16.30 14.93
N ASN A 6 33.01 -16.56 13.63
CA ASN A 6 33.76 -15.79 12.63
C ASN A 6 32.91 -14.75 11.88
N ILE A 7 31.65 -14.51 12.35
CA ILE A 7 30.75 -13.58 11.73
C ILE A 7 30.64 -12.33 12.60
N LEU A 8 30.97 -11.17 12.03
CA LEU A 8 30.75 -9.88 12.65
C LEU A 8 29.31 -9.45 12.30
N VAL A 9 28.45 -9.29 13.32
CA VAL A 9 27.09 -8.77 13.14
C VAL A 9 27.09 -7.31 13.60
N ALA A 10 26.98 -6.40 12.63
CA ALA A 10 26.69 -5.01 12.89
C ALA A 10 25.18 -4.79 12.73
N ARG A 11 24.56 -4.09 13.66
CA ARG A 11 23.13 -3.73 13.62
C ARG A 11 23.00 -2.21 13.67
N ASP A 12 22.32 -1.65 12.70
CA ASP A 12 21.90 -0.26 12.71
C ASP A 12 20.41 -0.19 13.04
N TYR A 13 20.09 0.21 14.24
CA TYR A 13 18.69 0.37 14.70
C TYR A 13 18.09 1.72 14.30
N GLY A 14 18.88 2.60 13.67
CA GLY A 14 18.43 3.91 13.20
C GLY A 14 17.68 3.85 11.88
N LYS A 15 17.62 2.67 11.22
CA LYS A 15 17.00 2.49 9.89
C LYS A 15 16.11 1.25 9.85
N PRO A 16 15.01 1.21 10.61
CA PRO A 16 14.09 0.08 10.54
C PRO A 16 13.21 0.15 9.30
N LEU A 17 12.95 -0.99 8.67
CA LEU A 17 11.82 -1.20 7.78
C LEU A 17 10.79 -2.04 8.54
N ILE A 18 9.60 -1.52 8.71
CA ILE A 18 8.53 -2.20 9.45
C ILE A 18 7.61 -2.90 8.46
N VAL A 19 7.40 -4.18 8.71
CA VAL A 19 6.51 -5.03 7.93
C VAL A 19 5.51 -5.65 8.89
N SER A 20 4.24 -5.63 8.53
CA SER A 20 3.14 -6.15 9.33
C SER A 20 2.24 -7.07 8.52
N ARG A 21 1.59 -8.00 9.19
CA ARG A 21 0.47 -8.77 8.66
C ARG A 21 -0.61 -8.82 9.73
N PRO A 22 -1.58 -7.87 9.70
CA PRO A 22 -2.54 -7.68 10.77
C PRO A 22 -3.42 -8.90 11.07
N SER A 23 -3.72 -9.71 10.04
CA SER A 23 -4.48 -10.97 10.17
C SER A 23 -4.03 -12.02 9.15
N PHE A 24 -4.51 -13.25 9.30
CA PHE A 24 -4.27 -14.30 8.31
C PHE A 24 -4.92 -14.01 6.95
N GLN A 25 -5.94 -13.17 6.91
CA GLN A 25 -6.67 -12.78 5.70
C GLN A 25 -6.12 -11.50 5.07
N SER A 26 -5.34 -10.72 5.82
CA SER A 26 -4.71 -9.51 5.32
C SER A 26 -3.44 -9.83 4.52
N CYS A 27 -3.10 -8.93 3.63
CA CYS A 27 -1.81 -8.96 2.95
C CYS A 27 -0.67 -8.61 3.92
N VAL A 28 0.55 -8.79 3.49
CA VAL A 28 1.71 -8.22 4.16
C VAL A 28 1.79 -6.75 3.79
N HIS A 29 1.79 -5.88 4.78
CA HIS A 29 1.90 -4.44 4.61
C HIS A 29 3.34 -4.00 4.91
N VAL A 30 3.94 -3.26 4.00
CA VAL A 30 5.20 -2.55 4.23
C VAL A 30 4.84 -1.14 4.65
N ILE A 31 5.17 -0.79 5.88
CA ILE A 31 4.73 0.48 6.47
C ILE A 31 5.58 1.63 5.92
N ASP A 32 4.94 2.65 5.35
CA ASP A 32 5.58 3.91 5.01
C ASP A 32 5.49 4.88 6.20
N GLY A 33 6.62 5.16 6.83
CA GLY A 33 6.68 6.06 7.97
C GLY A 33 6.31 7.52 7.68
N ARG A 34 6.17 7.90 6.40
CA ARG A 34 5.70 9.21 5.97
C ARG A 34 4.19 9.30 5.96
N LYS A 35 3.50 8.15 5.83
CA LYS A 35 2.04 8.06 5.84
C LYS A 35 1.58 7.67 7.25
N PRO A 36 0.77 8.50 7.94
CA PRO A 36 0.27 8.18 9.28
C PRO A 36 -0.78 7.07 9.26
N PHE A 37 -1.20 6.69 8.09
CA PHE A 37 -2.30 5.81 7.82
C PHE A 37 -1.92 4.33 8.02
N LEU A 38 -2.76 3.60 8.75
CA LEU A 38 -2.58 2.19 9.02
C LEU A 38 -3.88 1.41 8.79
N PRO A 39 -3.79 0.13 8.42
CA PRO A 39 -4.95 -0.73 8.28
C PRO A 39 -5.82 -0.74 9.53
N LEU A 40 -7.13 -0.94 9.36
CA LEU A 40 -8.13 -0.97 10.43
C LEU A 40 -7.80 -1.92 11.58
N ILE A 41 -7.17 -3.03 11.26
CA ILE A 41 -6.89 -4.13 12.19
C ILE A 41 -5.44 -4.17 12.66
N GLU A 42 -4.69 -3.09 12.40
CA GLU A 42 -3.30 -3.02 12.83
C GLU A 42 -3.19 -2.83 14.34
N ASN A 43 -2.17 -3.42 14.92
CA ASN A 43 -1.99 -3.36 16.35
C ASN A 43 -1.35 -2.02 16.77
N GLY A 44 -1.68 -1.56 17.99
CA GLY A 44 -1.24 -0.25 18.49
C GLY A 44 0.28 -0.08 18.60
N GLN A 45 1.05 -1.15 18.76
CA GLN A 45 2.52 -1.09 18.81
C GLN A 45 3.10 -0.80 17.41
N ILE A 46 2.54 -1.42 16.38
CA ILE A 46 2.89 -1.12 15.00
C ILE A 46 2.54 0.32 14.67
N SER A 47 1.34 0.77 15.03
CA SER A 47 0.88 2.15 14.82
C SER A 47 1.83 3.18 15.43
N GLN A 48 2.29 2.96 16.66
CA GLN A 48 3.23 3.85 17.34
C GLN A 48 4.62 3.84 16.68
N SER A 49 5.03 2.71 16.12
CA SER A 49 6.34 2.52 15.50
C SER A 49 6.39 2.95 14.04
N ALA A 50 5.24 3.03 13.37
CA ALA A 50 5.11 3.28 11.92
C ALA A 50 5.94 4.46 11.43
N ARG A 51 5.93 5.59 12.17
CA ARG A 51 6.69 6.81 11.85
C ARG A 51 8.20 6.62 11.70
N TYR A 52 8.75 5.54 12.22
CA TYR A 52 10.18 5.23 12.12
C TYR A 52 10.50 4.34 10.92
N SER A 53 9.49 3.82 10.24
CA SER A 53 9.70 2.93 9.10
C SER A 53 10.27 3.70 7.91
N ARG A 54 11.27 3.10 7.29
CA ARG A 54 12.06 3.67 6.21
C ARG A 54 11.83 2.88 4.92
N ILE A 55 10.78 3.26 4.19
CA ILE A 55 10.44 2.63 2.89
C ILE A 55 11.52 2.87 1.84
N ASP A 56 12.31 3.93 1.98
CA ASP A 56 13.47 4.24 1.14
C ASP A 56 14.62 3.23 1.23
N LEU A 57 14.53 2.26 2.14
CA LEU A 57 15.45 1.11 2.18
C LEU A 57 15.11 0.03 1.14
N ILE A 58 13.96 0.13 0.49
CA ILE A 58 13.58 -0.79 -0.59
C ILE A 58 14.26 -0.31 -1.87
N ASP A 59 15.11 -1.16 -2.43
CA ASP A 59 15.69 -0.91 -3.75
C ASP A 59 14.67 -1.23 -4.84
N THR A 60 13.98 -0.20 -5.30
CA THR A 60 12.95 -0.31 -6.35
C THR A 60 13.53 -0.54 -7.74
N LEU A 61 14.85 -0.35 -7.92
CA LEU A 61 15.55 -0.56 -9.18
C LEU A 61 16.22 -1.93 -9.25
N ALA A 62 16.20 -2.69 -8.17
CA ALA A 62 16.77 -4.03 -8.14
C ALA A 62 16.08 -4.92 -9.18
N ALA A 63 16.89 -5.67 -9.94
CA ALA A 63 16.35 -6.66 -10.85
C ALA A 63 15.52 -7.71 -10.09
N PRO A 64 14.35 -8.12 -10.64
CA PRO A 64 13.57 -9.17 -10.02
C PRO A 64 14.42 -10.42 -9.80
N ASN A 65 14.50 -10.89 -8.57
CA ASN A 65 15.20 -12.11 -8.23
C ASN A 65 14.16 -13.18 -7.87
N GLN A 66 14.27 -14.34 -8.52
CA GLN A 66 13.41 -15.46 -8.23
C GLN A 66 14.10 -16.34 -7.18
N PRO A 67 13.48 -16.53 -6.01
CA PRO A 67 14.03 -17.43 -4.99
C PRO A 67 14.18 -18.85 -5.55
N PRO A 68 15.23 -19.60 -5.16
CA PRO A 68 15.42 -21.00 -5.61
C PRO A 68 14.20 -21.87 -5.23
N ALA A 69 13.61 -22.49 -6.24
CA ALA A 69 12.40 -23.34 -6.02
C ALA A 69 12.66 -24.55 -5.14
N GLU A 70 13.91 -25.02 -5.08
CA GLU A 70 14.34 -26.13 -4.23
C GLU A 70 14.22 -25.81 -2.73
N ILE A 71 14.30 -24.49 -2.38
CA ILE A 71 14.24 -24.03 -0.99
C ILE A 71 12.86 -23.48 -0.66
N PHE A 72 12.26 -22.71 -1.56
CA PHE A 72 11.04 -21.95 -1.32
C PHE A 72 9.79 -22.56 -1.98
N GLY A 73 9.95 -23.61 -2.76
CA GLY A 73 8.88 -24.17 -3.57
C GLY A 73 8.60 -23.37 -4.85
N THR A 74 7.55 -23.75 -5.55
CA THR A 74 7.09 -23.03 -6.75
C THR A 74 6.43 -21.72 -6.36
N GLU A 75 6.49 -20.73 -7.26
CA GLU A 75 5.79 -19.45 -7.08
C GLU A 75 4.31 -19.71 -6.77
N PRO A 76 3.77 -19.15 -5.67
CA PRO A 76 2.37 -19.33 -5.33
C PRO A 76 1.47 -18.63 -6.36
N ALA A 77 0.22 -19.09 -6.45
CA ALA A 77 -0.77 -18.45 -7.34
C ALA A 77 -0.93 -16.97 -6.98
N ARG A 78 -0.99 -16.12 -8.01
CA ARG A 78 -1.19 -14.69 -7.86
C ARG A 78 -2.61 -14.44 -7.37
N THR A 79 -2.73 -13.99 -6.13
CA THR A 79 -3.98 -13.64 -5.47
C THR A 79 -4.06 -12.13 -5.27
N TRP A 80 -5.08 -11.62 -4.57
CA TRP A 80 -5.20 -10.21 -4.22
C TRP A 80 -3.89 -9.62 -3.70
N CYS A 81 -3.23 -10.28 -2.74
CA CYS A 81 -2.01 -9.74 -2.13
C CYS A 81 -0.84 -9.54 -3.10
N TYR A 82 -0.77 -10.31 -4.18
CA TYR A 82 0.21 -10.05 -5.24
C TYR A 82 -0.05 -8.69 -5.90
N TYR A 83 -1.32 -8.41 -6.26
CA TYR A 83 -1.69 -7.14 -6.89
C TYR A 83 -1.53 -5.97 -5.94
N TYR A 84 -1.98 -6.12 -4.69
CA TYR A 84 -1.81 -5.13 -3.65
C TYR A 84 -0.35 -4.69 -3.49
N GLN A 85 0.57 -5.63 -3.29
CA GLN A 85 1.99 -5.31 -3.13
C GLN A 85 2.62 -4.71 -4.38
N LYS A 86 2.17 -5.12 -5.58
CA LYS A 86 2.64 -4.54 -6.83
C LYS A 86 2.13 -3.12 -7.04
N MET A 87 0.89 -2.83 -6.65
CA MET A 87 0.35 -1.47 -6.65
C MET A 87 1.14 -0.56 -5.71
N GLU A 88 1.38 -1.00 -4.46
CA GLU A 88 2.18 -0.24 -3.49
C GLU A 88 3.58 0.07 -4.04
N LEU A 89 4.24 -0.88 -4.68
CA LEU A 89 5.55 -0.67 -5.30
C LEU A 89 5.49 0.33 -6.46
N ALA A 90 4.47 0.24 -7.32
CA ALA A 90 4.27 1.17 -8.43
C ALA A 90 4.00 2.59 -7.92
N LEU A 91 3.20 2.75 -6.86
CA LEU A 91 2.96 4.03 -6.21
C LEU A 91 4.25 4.62 -5.61
N GLN A 92 5.09 3.79 -4.99
CA GLN A 92 6.38 4.22 -4.45
C GLN A 92 7.31 4.80 -5.53
N THR A 93 7.23 4.29 -6.75
CA THR A 93 8.02 4.77 -7.90
C THR A 93 7.32 5.87 -8.70
N GLY A 94 6.09 6.25 -8.34
CA GLY A 94 5.28 7.26 -9.04
C GLY A 94 4.66 6.76 -10.35
N ASP A 95 4.63 5.45 -10.58
CA ASP A 95 4.00 4.85 -11.76
C ASP A 95 2.51 4.59 -11.51
N TRP A 96 1.75 5.71 -11.47
CA TRP A 96 0.31 5.71 -11.21
C TRP A 96 -0.47 4.87 -12.23
N GLN A 97 -0.03 4.88 -13.50
CA GLN A 97 -0.71 4.12 -14.55
C GLN A 97 -0.51 2.62 -14.36
N GLN A 98 0.70 2.17 -14.06
CA GLN A 98 0.95 0.77 -13.76
C GLN A 98 0.14 0.29 -12.55
N ALA A 99 0.06 1.12 -11.50
CA ALA A 99 -0.75 0.78 -10.33
C ALA A 99 -2.25 0.67 -10.68
N ALA A 100 -2.78 1.56 -11.52
CA ALA A 100 -4.17 1.52 -11.99
C ALA A 100 -4.44 0.28 -12.86
N ASP A 101 -3.53 -0.09 -13.76
CA ASP A 101 -3.65 -1.28 -14.60
C ASP A 101 -3.66 -2.57 -13.76
N LEU A 102 -2.83 -2.63 -12.70
CA LEU A 102 -2.83 -3.73 -11.74
C LEU A 102 -4.15 -3.84 -10.95
N ALA A 103 -4.75 -2.69 -10.60
CA ALA A 103 -6.07 -2.66 -9.97
C ALA A 103 -7.15 -3.20 -10.91
N ASP A 104 -7.14 -2.78 -12.18
CA ASP A 104 -8.07 -3.27 -13.20
C ASP A 104 -7.93 -4.78 -13.42
N GLU A 105 -6.70 -5.28 -13.45
CA GLU A 105 -6.46 -6.72 -13.60
C GLU A 105 -6.98 -7.51 -12.39
N ALA A 106 -6.78 -7.02 -11.18
CA ALA A 106 -7.30 -7.63 -9.97
C ALA A 106 -8.85 -7.65 -9.95
N GLU A 107 -9.49 -6.54 -10.34
CA GLU A 107 -10.95 -6.47 -10.46
C GLU A 107 -11.49 -7.42 -11.54
N ALA A 108 -10.86 -7.50 -12.71
CA ALA A 108 -11.25 -8.41 -13.77
C ALA A 108 -11.19 -9.89 -13.34
N LYS A 109 -10.29 -10.22 -12.40
CA LYS A 109 -10.20 -11.55 -11.79
C LYS A 109 -11.11 -11.74 -10.59
N SER A 110 -11.93 -10.74 -10.26
CA SER A 110 -12.82 -10.76 -9.10
C SER A 110 -12.10 -10.94 -7.76
N PHE A 111 -10.86 -10.52 -7.67
CA PHE A 111 -10.12 -10.51 -6.41
C PHE A 111 -10.61 -9.37 -5.52
N ASN A 112 -10.82 -9.70 -4.25
CA ASN A 112 -11.25 -8.72 -3.25
C ASN A 112 -10.45 -8.93 -1.96
N PRO A 113 -10.01 -7.85 -1.30
CA PRO A 113 -9.38 -7.93 0.00
C PRO A 113 -10.39 -8.27 1.09
N ALA A 114 -9.91 -8.92 2.14
CA ALA A 114 -10.66 -9.05 3.38
C ALA A 114 -10.61 -7.73 4.19
N ASP A 115 -9.51 -6.99 4.10
CA ASP A 115 -9.38 -5.64 4.64
C ASP A 115 -9.63 -4.63 3.53
N LEU A 116 -10.74 -3.89 3.63
CA LEU A 116 -11.13 -2.91 2.60
C LEU A 116 -10.12 -1.75 2.46
N THR A 117 -9.28 -1.51 3.45
CA THR A 117 -8.22 -0.50 3.35
C THR A 117 -7.16 -0.87 2.32
N GLU A 118 -7.01 -2.15 2.01
CA GLU A 118 -6.10 -2.60 0.96
C GLU A 118 -6.52 -2.16 -0.47
N TRP A 119 -7.70 -1.56 -0.63
CA TRP A 119 -8.09 -0.88 -1.87
C TRP A 119 -7.54 0.55 -1.99
N MET A 120 -6.95 1.12 -0.94
CA MET A 120 -6.46 2.51 -0.98
C MET A 120 -5.40 2.75 -2.07
N PRO A 121 -4.42 1.86 -2.30
CA PRO A 121 -3.47 2.02 -3.41
C PRO A 121 -4.15 2.12 -4.77
N ALA A 122 -5.20 1.34 -5.02
CA ALA A 122 -5.97 1.41 -6.25
C ALA A 122 -6.73 2.74 -6.38
N LEU A 123 -7.32 3.24 -5.29
CA LEU A 123 -7.98 4.54 -5.26
C LEU A 123 -7.02 5.67 -5.59
N GLU A 124 -5.86 5.68 -4.94
CA GLU A 124 -4.79 6.65 -5.17
C GLU A 124 -4.30 6.59 -6.64
N ALA A 125 -4.09 5.38 -7.16
CA ALA A 125 -3.67 5.16 -8.54
C ALA A 125 -4.67 5.70 -9.56
N TYR A 126 -5.97 5.39 -9.39
CA TYR A 126 -7.02 5.91 -10.28
C TYR A 126 -7.12 7.42 -10.25
N ALA A 127 -7.03 8.02 -9.05
CA ALA A 127 -7.09 9.46 -8.89
C ALA A 127 -5.92 10.14 -9.58
N ASN A 128 -4.69 9.67 -9.33
CA ASN A 128 -3.47 10.26 -9.91
C ASN A 128 -3.29 9.98 -11.41
N SER A 129 -3.90 8.92 -11.95
CA SER A 129 -3.94 8.65 -13.40
C SER A 129 -5.10 9.33 -14.12
N GLY A 130 -5.90 10.17 -13.43
CA GLY A 130 -7.03 10.90 -14.01
C GLY A 130 -8.26 10.03 -14.32
N GLN A 131 -8.35 8.84 -13.73
CA GLN A 131 -9.46 7.91 -13.90
C GLN A 131 -10.56 8.18 -12.86
N ASP A 132 -11.05 9.43 -12.78
CA ASP A 132 -11.98 9.93 -11.77
C ASP A 132 -13.21 9.05 -11.57
N LYS A 133 -13.77 8.51 -12.67
CA LYS A 133 -14.97 7.66 -12.59
C LYS A 133 -14.70 6.39 -11.80
N LYS A 134 -13.55 5.73 -12.03
CA LYS A 134 -13.14 4.52 -11.32
C LYS A 134 -12.81 4.83 -9.86
N ALA A 135 -12.06 5.91 -9.60
CA ALA A 135 -11.77 6.36 -8.25
C ALA A 135 -13.06 6.60 -7.44
N LEU A 136 -14.03 7.31 -8.01
CA LEU A 136 -15.32 7.55 -7.36
C LEU A 136 -16.13 6.28 -7.15
N GLN A 137 -16.15 5.37 -8.12
CA GLN A 137 -16.85 4.09 -8.00
C GLN A 137 -16.27 3.23 -6.90
N LEU A 138 -14.95 3.09 -6.88
CA LEU A 138 -14.22 2.35 -5.86
C LEU A 138 -14.41 3.00 -4.48
N GLY A 139 -14.20 4.31 -4.36
CA GLY A 139 -14.36 5.04 -3.12
C GLY A 139 -15.77 4.91 -2.53
N LYS A 140 -16.82 4.96 -3.37
CA LYS A 140 -18.21 4.72 -2.93
C LYS A 140 -18.43 3.30 -2.41
N ARG A 141 -17.79 2.31 -3.02
CA ARG A 141 -17.86 0.90 -2.59
C ARG A 141 -17.22 0.71 -1.20
N ILE A 142 -16.01 1.22 -1.00
CA ILE A 142 -15.27 1.01 0.24
C ILE A 142 -15.78 1.87 1.40
N LYS A 143 -16.27 3.08 1.15
CA LYS A 143 -16.81 3.97 2.19
C LYS A 143 -18.14 3.52 2.80
N SER A 144 -18.74 2.44 2.29
CA SER A 144 -19.93 1.84 2.92
C SER A 144 -19.66 1.40 4.36
N ASN A 145 -18.42 1.09 4.70
CA ASN A 145 -17.97 0.92 6.08
C ASN A 145 -17.58 2.28 6.68
N PRO A 146 -18.21 2.76 7.77
CA PRO A 146 -17.95 4.09 8.35
C PRO A 146 -16.49 4.31 8.75
N THR A 147 -15.84 3.31 9.34
CA THR A 147 -14.44 3.43 9.76
C THR A 147 -13.50 3.51 8.55
N VAL A 148 -13.77 2.71 7.50
CA VAL A 148 -13.00 2.80 6.24
C VAL A 148 -13.21 4.15 5.57
N ARG A 149 -14.42 4.74 5.66
CA ARG A 149 -14.68 6.08 5.11
C ARG A 149 -13.79 7.14 5.76
N ASP A 150 -13.67 7.13 7.08
CA ASP A 150 -12.87 8.12 7.78
C ASP A 150 -11.38 7.98 7.41
N LEU A 151 -10.89 6.75 7.31
CA LEU A 151 -9.53 6.46 6.86
C LEU A 151 -9.30 6.87 5.39
N LEU A 152 -10.24 6.56 4.50
CA LEU A 152 -10.21 7.00 3.10
C LEU A 152 -10.07 8.52 2.99
N CYS A 153 -10.82 9.26 3.80
CA CYS A 153 -10.76 10.71 3.77
C CYS A 153 -9.45 11.27 4.33
N LEU A 154 -8.85 10.60 5.31
CA LEU A 154 -7.52 10.93 5.79
C LEU A 154 -6.46 10.67 4.70
N GLU A 155 -6.51 9.52 4.04
CA GLU A 155 -5.60 9.15 2.96
C GLU A 155 -5.67 10.15 1.79
N LEU A 156 -6.89 10.46 1.32
CA LEU A 156 -7.08 11.44 0.25
C LEU A 156 -6.59 12.84 0.63
N ALA A 157 -6.69 13.22 1.92
CA ALA A 157 -6.20 14.50 2.40
C ALA A 157 -4.67 14.55 2.53
N ASP A 158 -4.02 13.38 2.69
CA ASP A 158 -2.57 13.26 2.84
C ASP A 158 -1.82 13.20 1.49
N ILE A 159 -2.54 13.00 0.38
CA ILE A 159 -1.93 13.02 -0.95
C ILE A 159 -1.41 14.44 -1.22
N THR A 160 -0.09 14.59 -1.22
CA THR A 160 0.58 15.88 -1.42
C THR A 160 0.99 16.14 -2.87
N GLN A 161 1.03 15.10 -3.70
CA GLN A 161 1.49 15.16 -5.08
C GLN A 161 0.40 14.72 -6.05
N TRP A 162 -0.47 15.64 -6.41
CA TRP A 162 -1.44 15.44 -7.47
C TRP A 162 -0.84 15.81 -8.84
N PRO A 163 -1.30 15.20 -9.94
CA PRO A 163 -0.87 15.59 -11.29
C PRO A 163 -1.07 17.09 -11.54
N ALA A 164 -0.18 17.69 -12.30
CA ALA A 164 -0.26 19.10 -12.63
C ALA A 164 -1.62 19.45 -13.27
N GLY A 165 -2.32 20.43 -12.69
CA GLY A 165 -3.64 20.85 -13.14
C GLY A 165 -4.80 19.93 -12.72
N TYR A 166 -4.55 18.87 -11.98
CA TYR A 166 -5.61 18.04 -11.42
C TYR A 166 -6.35 18.78 -10.31
N GLN A 167 -7.64 18.54 -10.20
CA GLN A 167 -8.52 19.13 -9.19
C GLN A 167 -8.97 18.04 -8.20
N PRO A 168 -8.29 17.86 -7.07
CA PRO A 168 -8.57 16.81 -6.09
C PRO A 168 -10.00 16.83 -5.55
N GLU A 169 -10.62 18.00 -5.55
CA GLU A 169 -12.01 18.22 -5.10
C GLU A 169 -13.01 17.36 -5.88
N LYS A 170 -12.70 16.99 -7.11
CA LYS A 170 -13.53 16.07 -7.93
C LYS A 170 -13.71 14.71 -7.28
N ILE A 171 -12.73 14.27 -6.50
CA ILE A 171 -12.75 12.99 -5.78
C ILE A 171 -13.06 13.22 -4.30
N ILE A 172 -12.40 14.18 -3.65
CA ILE A 172 -12.52 14.40 -2.22
C ILE A 172 -13.93 14.82 -1.83
N VAL A 173 -14.52 15.80 -2.50
CA VAL A 173 -15.85 16.33 -2.13
C VAL A 173 -16.94 15.26 -2.22
N PRO A 174 -17.07 14.47 -3.32
CA PRO A 174 -18.09 13.43 -3.40
C PRO A 174 -17.90 12.27 -2.42
N LEU A 175 -16.66 12.00 -1.97
CA LEU A 175 -16.37 10.90 -1.07
C LEU A 175 -16.40 11.33 0.40
N CYS A 176 -15.93 12.51 0.72
CA CYS A 176 -15.67 12.97 2.09
C CYS A 176 -16.56 14.17 2.51
N GLY A 177 -17.21 14.82 1.56
CA GLY A 177 -17.94 16.07 1.81
C GLY A 177 -17.05 17.31 1.65
N ALA A 178 -17.67 18.46 1.54
CA ALA A 178 -16.98 19.75 1.61
C ALA A 178 -16.50 19.98 3.06
N LYS A 179 -15.23 20.38 3.22
CA LYS A 179 -14.73 20.84 4.52
C LYS A 179 -15.27 22.21 4.83
#